data_9c31e3c67f95e9661800e459ec83143f
#
_entry.id   9c31e3c67f95e9661800e459ec83143f
#
_cell.length_a   1.000
_cell.length_b   1.000
_cell.length_c   1.000
_cell.angle_alpha   90.00
_cell.angle_beta   90.00
_cell.angle_gamma   90.00
#
_symmetry.space_group_name_H-M   'P 1'
#
loop_
_entity.id
_entity.type
_entity.pdbx_description
1 polymer ?
#
loop_
_entity_poly.entity_id
_entity_poly.type
_entity_poly.pdbx_seq_one_letter_code
_entity_poly.pdbx_strand_id
1 'polypeptide(L)'
;METPLQKIKKTSVIFTADPSLSKVLWLTIIYLVLVAYLYSFSEYGLNIWDEGGYANGTLRTLNGENAMEDFNPSGYLSGRYIYGVLFFKLFGVSIQSLRIGVILITPIMIFMVYSISRRIMPSGFAFLAAVFMLSAPAMYYNRFFTFFCILNLYFLVRCLEKVKPQQYLYLASTILLSGFFKFEVALFSFLSSGVVFFVQYLLKIKKKNLVREDNQTSEIDRIKFWVSVGVLILVLVFAISFLLKKDFFNLAIDMVLGSYQVWGNPFPDLFPFFALWSELGTHEIFQRLLFYIPVWIYSGVALFIIMKMIKGKSIKAINMYVLSILLMGVCAYGLVLWRAGFDNLLRTLPPAYILFCYILFLARSRLFALVDIRKQESRVLVLTRKTAINVVTVFLPFLFFYEMNTNHGFYAGTIGAVKQETTLLDMPRVKAYTNPAEAEWIRKVVNRIENYSEVGDPILALPLNPIFYFLTGRINPTDYDWILPGMLNEVDEKKVIGQLQASPPKVIVFVDIPIDGKEDRRLANYAPLIYNYLVKNYMFKEMIGMFQILLPKS
;
A
#
# COMPACT_ATOMS: atom_id res chain seq x y z
N MET A 1 -10.23 -29.54 30.75
CA MET A 1 -10.16 -28.06 30.53
C MET A 1 -10.00 -27.78 29.04
N GLU A 2 -11.04 -27.30 28.41
CA GLU A 2 -10.96 -26.86 26.99
C GLU A 2 -9.99 -25.70 26.90
N THR A 3 -9.05 -25.79 25.97
CA THR A 3 -8.10 -24.69 25.71
C THR A 3 -8.87 -23.45 25.22
N PRO A 4 -8.39 -22.22 25.50
CA PRO A 4 -9.02 -20.98 25.01
C PRO A 4 -9.32 -21.00 23.51
N LEU A 5 -8.57 -21.79 22.73
CA LEU A 5 -8.72 -22.00 21.28
C LEU A 5 -9.91 -22.88 20.89
N GLN A 6 -10.38 -23.78 21.78
CA GLN A 6 -11.58 -24.59 21.52
C GLN A 6 -12.86 -23.78 21.71
N LYS A 7 -12.87 -22.81 22.64
CA LYS A 7 -13.96 -21.81 22.77
C LYS A 7 -14.11 -20.91 21.55
N ILE A 8 -13.01 -20.57 20.86
CA ILE A 8 -13.04 -19.74 19.65
C ILE A 8 -13.74 -20.46 18.48
N LYS A 9 -13.64 -21.81 18.39
CA LYS A 9 -14.33 -22.59 17.35
C LYS A 9 -15.86 -22.52 17.44
N LYS A 10 -16.44 -22.33 18.62
CA LYS A 10 -17.90 -22.19 18.80
C LYS A 10 -18.43 -20.81 18.41
N THR A 11 -17.58 -19.76 18.38
CA THR A 11 -17.97 -18.38 18.04
C THR A 11 -17.67 -17.97 16.60
N SER A 12 -17.06 -18.84 15.77
CA SER A 12 -16.70 -18.51 14.37
C SER A 12 -17.86 -18.61 13.36
N VAL A 13 -19.11 -18.70 13.83
CA VAL A 13 -20.31 -18.96 13.00
C VAL A 13 -20.93 -17.68 12.39
N ILE A 14 -20.30 -16.51 12.51
CA ILE A 14 -20.98 -15.24 12.13
C ILE A 14 -21.07 -15.02 10.61
N PHE A 15 -20.30 -15.74 9.78
CA PHE A 15 -20.32 -15.52 8.32
C PHE A 15 -20.71 -16.72 7.44
N THR A 16 -21.33 -17.77 8.00
CA THR A 16 -21.67 -19.00 7.25
C THR A 16 -23.15 -19.33 7.17
N ALA A 17 -24.04 -18.55 7.80
CA ALA A 17 -25.49 -18.64 7.60
C ALA A 17 -25.93 -17.49 6.69
N ASP A 18 -27.02 -17.65 5.96
CA ASP A 18 -27.68 -16.58 5.23
C ASP A 18 -27.74 -15.33 6.12
N PRO A 19 -27.18 -14.22 5.68
CA PRO A 19 -27.15 -13.04 6.52
C PRO A 19 -28.60 -12.64 6.77
N SER A 20 -29.03 -12.62 8.05
CA SER A 20 -30.31 -12.03 8.38
C SER A 20 -30.32 -10.59 7.86
N LEU A 21 -31.45 -10.09 7.36
CA LEU A 21 -31.61 -8.74 6.84
C LEU A 21 -30.98 -7.69 7.77
N SER A 22 -31.09 -7.89 9.07
CA SER A 22 -30.48 -7.05 10.10
C SER A 22 -28.94 -7.00 10.03
N LYS A 23 -28.26 -8.12 9.72
CA LYS A 23 -26.79 -8.14 9.57
C LYS A 23 -26.32 -7.39 8.34
N VAL A 24 -27.01 -7.55 7.22
CA VAL A 24 -26.71 -6.79 5.99
C VAL A 24 -26.88 -5.30 6.25
N LEU A 25 -27.99 -4.91 6.87
CA LEU A 25 -28.27 -3.53 7.23
C LEU A 25 -27.17 -2.92 8.13
N TRP A 26 -26.75 -3.62 9.20
CA TRP A 26 -25.69 -3.15 10.07
C TRP A 26 -24.34 -3.02 9.34
N LEU A 27 -23.97 -3.97 8.50
CA LEU A 27 -22.75 -3.88 7.70
C LEU A 27 -22.79 -2.70 6.73
N THR A 28 -23.95 -2.45 6.11
CA THR A 28 -24.15 -1.29 5.22
C THR A 28 -24.04 0.02 6.00
N ILE A 29 -24.67 0.12 7.17
CA ILE A 29 -24.56 1.32 8.03
C ILE A 29 -23.11 1.57 8.41
N ILE A 30 -22.39 0.56 8.89
CA ILE A 30 -20.97 0.70 9.27
C ILE A 30 -20.12 1.11 8.04
N TYR A 31 -20.39 0.52 6.87
CA TYR A 31 -19.71 0.90 5.63
C TYR A 31 -19.93 2.38 5.31
N LEU A 32 -21.17 2.85 5.35
CA LEU A 32 -21.51 4.25 5.06
C LEU A 32 -20.92 5.22 6.08
N VAL A 33 -20.91 4.85 7.37
CA VAL A 33 -20.26 5.65 8.43
C VAL A 33 -18.76 5.77 8.18
N LEU A 34 -18.09 4.67 7.81
CA LEU A 34 -16.66 4.69 7.47
C LEU A 34 -16.38 5.53 6.20
N VAL A 35 -17.23 5.42 5.18
CA VAL A 35 -17.13 6.28 3.99
C VAL A 35 -17.30 7.75 4.36
N ALA A 36 -18.32 8.09 5.14
CA ALA A 36 -18.58 9.46 5.59
C ALA A 36 -17.40 10.02 6.43
N TYR A 37 -16.86 9.20 7.35
CA TYR A 37 -15.68 9.55 8.13
C TYR A 37 -14.47 9.86 7.22
N LEU A 38 -14.13 8.96 6.30
CA LEU A 38 -12.99 9.16 5.39
C LEU A 38 -13.22 10.35 4.45
N TYR A 39 -14.46 10.53 3.98
CA TYR A 39 -14.82 11.64 3.11
C TYR A 39 -14.67 13.00 3.79
N SER A 40 -14.98 13.09 5.09
CA SER A 40 -14.82 14.35 5.84
C SER A 40 -13.37 14.83 5.94
N PHE A 41 -12.39 13.95 5.69
CA PHE A 41 -10.97 14.28 5.64
C PHE A 41 -10.38 14.24 4.21
N SER A 42 -11.21 14.02 3.20
CA SER A 42 -10.75 13.84 1.82
C SER A 42 -10.18 15.10 1.18
N GLU A 43 -10.48 16.27 1.71
CA GLU A 43 -9.97 17.55 1.22
C GLU A 43 -8.63 17.96 1.86
N TYR A 44 -8.13 17.25 2.89
CA TYR A 44 -6.88 17.61 3.57
C TYR A 44 -5.66 16.93 2.95
N GLY A 45 -4.67 17.76 2.61
CA GLY A 45 -3.43 17.39 1.94
C GLY A 45 -3.56 17.34 0.41
N LEU A 46 -2.47 17.63 -0.27
CA LEU A 46 -2.32 17.49 -1.72
C LEU A 46 -0.92 16.98 -2.05
N ASN A 47 -0.85 15.82 -2.69
CA ASN A 47 0.41 15.30 -3.20
C ASN A 47 0.57 15.68 -4.67
N ILE A 48 1.26 16.78 -4.94
CA ILE A 48 1.43 17.31 -6.29
C ILE A 48 2.20 16.35 -7.23
N TRP A 49 3.01 15.45 -6.66
CA TRP A 49 3.82 14.51 -7.40
C TRP A 49 3.03 13.23 -7.72
N ASP A 50 2.79 12.40 -6.72
CA ASP A 50 2.22 11.06 -6.92
C ASP A 50 0.72 11.09 -7.25
N GLU A 51 -0.06 11.93 -6.55
CA GLU A 51 -1.49 12.11 -6.84
C GLU A 51 -1.67 12.88 -8.15
N GLY A 52 -0.75 13.84 -8.43
CA GLY A 52 -0.67 14.51 -9.73
C GLY A 52 -0.45 13.54 -10.87
N GLY A 53 0.47 12.57 -10.72
CA GLY A 53 0.70 11.54 -11.73
C GLY A 53 -0.48 10.58 -11.90
N TYR A 54 -1.17 10.24 -10.81
CA TYR A 54 -2.40 9.45 -10.91
C TYR A 54 -3.50 10.22 -11.65
N ALA A 55 -3.66 11.51 -11.36
CA ALA A 55 -4.66 12.35 -11.99
C ALA A 55 -4.35 12.58 -13.48
N ASN A 56 -3.11 12.92 -13.83
CA ASN A 56 -2.71 13.15 -15.22
C ASN A 56 -2.79 11.87 -16.06
N GLY A 57 -2.25 10.75 -15.57
CA GLY A 57 -2.35 9.46 -16.28
C GLY A 57 -3.80 9.00 -16.45
N THR A 58 -4.68 9.29 -15.47
CA THR A 58 -6.12 9.04 -15.61
C THR A 58 -6.76 9.94 -16.68
N LEU A 59 -6.36 11.21 -16.76
CA LEU A 59 -6.85 12.14 -17.77
C LEU A 59 -6.39 11.71 -19.17
N ARG A 60 -5.13 11.33 -19.34
CA ARG A 60 -4.60 10.78 -20.60
C ARG A 60 -5.39 9.54 -21.02
N THR A 61 -5.66 8.63 -20.09
CA THR A 61 -6.47 7.42 -20.36
C THR A 61 -7.92 7.77 -20.70
N LEU A 62 -8.52 8.79 -20.06
CA LEU A 62 -9.86 9.29 -20.40
C LEU A 62 -9.91 9.84 -21.84
N ASN A 63 -8.81 10.46 -22.29
CA ASN A 63 -8.66 10.99 -23.64
C ASN A 63 -8.31 9.92 -24.69
N GLY A 64 -8.20 8.64 -24.29
CA GLY A 64 -7.99 7.52 -25.21
C GLY A 64 -6.55 7.01 -25.28
N GLU A 65 -5.61 7.60 -24.51
CA GLU A 65 -4.25 7.09 -24.44
C GLU A 65 -4.13 5.83 -23.59
N ASN A 66 -3.33 4.87 -24.01
CA ASN A 66 -3.05 3.63 -23.30
C ASN A 66 -1.78 3.77 -22.47
N ALA A 67 -1.90 3.52 -21.16
CA ALA A 67 -0.73 3.40 -20.31
C ALA A 67 0.15 2.24 -20.78
N MET A 68 1.45 2.44 -20.88
CA MET A 68 2.48 1.53 -21.38
C MET A 68 2.72 1.59 -22.91
N GLU A 69 1.76 2.02 -23.71
CA GLU A 69 1.90 2.18 -25.15
C GLU A 69 2.16 3.64 -25.51
N ASP A 70 1.29 4.55 -25.03
CA ASP A 70 1.34 5.98 -25.35
C ASP A 70 2.03 6.80 -24.26
N PHE A 71 2.09 6.30 -23.03
CA PHE A 71 2.86 6.93 -21.95
C PHE A 71 3.38 5.93 -20.92
N ASN A 72 4.52 6.25 -20.30
CA ASN A 72 5.12 5.46 -19.26
C ASN A 72 4.41 5.70 -17.91
N PRO A 73 3.78 4.70 -17.32
CA PRO A 73 3.01 4.83 -16.08
C PRO A 73 3.86 4.81 -14.80
N SER A 74 5.20 4.84 -14.91
CA SER A 74 6.16 4.95 -13.79
C SER A 74 5.93 3.95 -12.65
N GLY A 75 5.85 2.66 -12.98
CA GLY A 75 5.70 1.56 -12.01
C GLY A 75 4.26 1.21 -11.65
N TYR A 76 3.27 1.82 -12.30
CA TYR A 76 1.86 1.44 -12.20
C TYR A 76 1.36 0.92 -13.54
N LEU A 77 0.34 0.07 -13.52
CA LEU A 77 -0.23 -0.48 -14.72
C LEU A 77 -1.60 0.15 -15.03
N SER A 78 -2.14 -0.18 -16.21
CA SER A 78 -3.36 0.44 -16.76
C SER A 78 -4.58 0.35 -15.84
N GLY A 79 -4.68 -0.69 -15.00
CA GLY A 79 -5.85 -0.90 -14.13
C GLY A 79 -6.16 0.26 -13.20
N ARG A 80 -5.13 0.94 -12.67
CA ARG A 80 -5.30 2.11 -11.82
C ARG A 80 -5.98 3.27 -12.56
N TYR A 81 -5.52 3.54 -13.77
CA TYR A 81 -6.03 4.64 -14.58
C TYR A 81 -7.44 4.35 -15.10
N ILE A 82 -7.72 3.12 -15.57
CA ILE A 82 -9.06 2.70 -15.98
C ILE A 82 -10.06 2.83 -14.82
N TYR A 83 -9.65 2.43 -13.60
CA TYR A 83 -10.45 2.65 -12.41
C TYR A 83 -10.71 4.14 -12.16
N GLY A 84 -9.70 4.99 -12.28
CA GLY A 84 -9.82 6.44 -12.14
C GLY A 84 -10.76 7.05 -13.19
N VAL A 85 -10.70 6.60 -14.45
CA VAL A 85 -11.61 7.02 -15.53
C VAL A 85 -13.07 6.80 -15.18
N LEU A 86 -13.40 5.68 -14.50
CA LEU A 86 -14.76 5.45 -14.01
C LEU A 86 -15.25 6.60 -13.13
N PHE A 87 -14.41 7.06 -12.21
CA PHE A 87 -14.77 8.15 -11.29
C PHE A 87 -14.78 9.52 -11.97
N PHE A 88 -13.90 9.76 -12.94
CA PHE A 88 -13.97 10.97 -13.76
C PHE A 88 -15.27 11.04 -14.56
N LYS A 89 -15.74 9.93 -15.11
CA LYS A 89 -17.01 9.87 -15.84
C LYS A 89 -18.22 10.04 -14.93
N LEU A 90 -18.18 9.56 -13.68
CA LEU A 90 -19.29 9.64 -12.73
C LEU A 90 -19.38 10.99 -12.01
N PHE A 91 -18.24 11.58 -11.64
CA PHE A 91 -18.18 12.74 -10.74
C PHE A 91 -17.46 13.96 -11.34
N GLY A 92 -17.06 13.88 -12.62
CA GLY A 92 -16.28 14.94 -13.29
C GLY A 92 -14.78 14.81 -13.06
N VAL A 93 -14.01 15.53 -13.87
CA VAL A 93 -12.52 15.50 -13.86
C VAL A 93 -11.99 16.34 -12.71
N SER A 94 -11.70 15.71 -11.58
CA SER A 94 -11.14 16.37 -10.39
C SER A 94 -10.34 15.40 -9.51
N ILE A 95 -9.45 15.93 -8.69
CA ILE A 95 -8.75 15.16 -7.64
C ILE A 95 -9.75 14.49 -6.69
N GLN A 96 -10.84 15.18 -6.32
CA GLN A 96 -11.88 14.66 -5.43
C GLN A 96 -12.54 13.40 -6.00
N SER A 97 -12.78 13.36 -7.30
CA SER A 97 -13.35 12.18 -7.97
C SER A 97 -12.46 10.94 -7.79
N LEU A 98 -11.15 11.08 -7.92
CA LEU A 98 -10.20 9.98 -7.68
C LEU A 98 -10.16 9.56 -6.20
N ARG A 99 -10.22 10.53 -5.29
CA ARG A 99 -10.25 10.28 -3.84
C ARG A 99 -11.50 9.52 -3.43
N ILE A 100 -12.66 9.81 -4.02
CA ILE A 100 -13.90 9.04 -3.80
C ILE A 100 -13.66 7.57 -4.12
N GLY A 101 -13.04 7.26 -5.26
CA GLY A 101 -12.71 5.88 -5.62
C GLY A 101 -11.84 5.17 -4.58
N VAL A 102 -10.82 5.86 -4.07
CA VAL A 102 -9.92 5.33 -3.03
C VAL A 102 -10.64 5.17 -1.68
N ILE A 103 -11.53 6.10 -1.33
CA ILE A 103 -12.31 6.05 -0.10
C ILE A 103 -13.27 4.87 -0.09
N LEU A 104 -13.95 4.59 -1.21
CA LEU A 104 -14.92 3.51 -1.30
C LEU A 104 -14.32 2.11 -1.08
N ILE A 105 -13.08 1.86 -1.47
CA ILE A 105 -12.42 0.57 -1.23
C ILE A 105 -11.91 0.40 0.20
N THR A 106 -11.72 1.48 0.96
CA THR A 106 -11.11 1.43 2.29
C THR A 106 -11.96 0.68 3.33
N PRO A 107 -13.28 0.89 3.48
CA PRO A 107 -14.11 0.10 4.39
C PRO A 107 -14.11 -1.39 4.04
N ILE A 108 -14.02 -1.74 2.75
CA ILE A 108 -13.92 -3.13 2.33
C ILE A 108 -12.64 -3.77 2.87
N MET A 109 -11.51 -3.05 2.81
CA MET A 109 -10.25 -3.52 3.43
C MET A 109 -10.40 -3.70 4.95
N ILE A 110 -11.04 -2.75 5.64
CA ILE A 110 -11.28 -2.82 7.09
C ILE A 110 -12.07 -4.08 7.44
N PHE A 111 -13.14 -4.38 6.71
CA PHE A 111 -13.93 -5.60 6.91
C PHE A 111 -13.13 -6.87 6.63
N MET A 112 -12.29 -6.88 5.58
CA MET A 112 -11.42 -8.03 5.29
C MET A 112 -10.38 -8.23 6.38
N VAL A 113 -9.71 -7.17 6.86
CA VAL A 113 -8.75 -7.25 7.98
C VAL A 113 -9.44 -7.78 9.24
N TYR A 114 -10.61 -7.27 9.60
CA TYR A 114 -11.40 -7.81 10.70
C TYR A 114 -11.71 -9.30 10.51
N SER A 115 -12.18 -9.66 9.33
CA SER A 115 -12.55 -11.03 8.98
C SER A 115 -11.37 -12.00 9.07
N ILE A 116 -10.19 -11.64 8.55
CA ILE A 116 -8.94 -12.42 8.65
C ILE A 116 -8.55 -12.57 10.13
N SER A 117 -8.53 -11.47 10.87
CA SER A 117 -8.12 -11.41 12.28
C SER A 117 -8.99 -12.29 13.18
N ARG A 118 -10.29 -12.38 12.91
CA ARG A 118 -11.23 -13.23 13.64
C ARG A 118 -10.89 -14.74 13.60
N ARG A 119 -10.05 -15.19 12.67
CA ARG A 119 -9.60 -16.59 12.58
C ARG A 119 -8.53 -16.94 13.61
N ILE A 120 -7.84 -15.93 14.13
CA ILE A 120 -6.70 -16.15 15.03
C ILE A 120 -6.87 -15.50 16.41
N MET A 121 -7.81 -14.57 16.57
CA MET A 121 -8.02 -13.86 17.83
C MET A 121 -9.50 -13.49 18.08
N PRO A 122 -9.87 -13.14 19.34
CA PRO A 122 -11.20 -12.66 19.71
C PRO A 122 -11.59 -11.35 19.01
N SER A 123 -12.91 -11.06 18.99
CA SER A 123 -13.49 -9.91 18.29
C SER A 123 -12.87 -8.56 18.66
N GLY A 124 -12.62 -8.31 19.95
CA GLY A 124 -12.04 -7.04 20.39
C GLY A 124 -10.65 -6.77 19.79
N PHE A 125 -9.76 -7.77 19.78
CA PHE A 125 -8.45 -7.63 19.16
C PHE A 125 -8.51 -7.58 17.63
N ALA A 126 -9.45 -8.32 17.03
CA ALA A 126 -9.68 -8.26 15.60
C ALA A 126 -10.22 -6.88 15.16
N PHE A 127 -11.11 -6.29 15.96
CA PHE A 127 -11.61 -4.93 15.76
C PHE A 127 -10.48 -3.91 15.86
N LEU A 128 -9.60 -4.04 16.85
CA LEU A 128 -8.44 -3.18 17.02
C LEU A 128 -7.51 -3.22 15.79
N ALA A 129 -7.21 -4.41 15.25
CA ALA A 129 -6.43 -4.56 14.02
C ALA A 129 -7.10 -3.87 12.82
N ALA A 130 -8.44 -3.91 12.73
CA ALA A 130 -9.19 -3.25 11.69
C ALA A 130 -9.19 -1.72 11.84
N VAL A 131 -9.25 -1.19 13.07
CA VAL A 131 -9.19 0.24 13.35
C VAL A 131 -7.85 0.85 12.93
N PHE A 132 -6.74 0.11 13.05
CA PHE A 132 -5.45 0.60 12.57
C PHE A 132 -5.42 0.93 11.07
N MET A 133 -6.32 0.38 10.27
CA MET A 133 -6.46 0.75 8.85
C MET A 133 -6.88 2.22 8.64
N LEU A 134 -7.44 2.88 9.65
CA LEU A 134 -7.81 4.29 9.61
C LEU A 134 -6.62 5.23 9.87
N SER A 135 -5.45 4.71 10.23
CA SER A 135 -4.24 5.53 10.43
C SER A 135 -3.64 6.07 9.13
N ALA A 136 -3.93 5.46 7.98
CA ALA A 136 -3.51 6.01 6.70
C ALA A 136 -4.42 7.18 6.28
N PRO A 137 -3.86 8.27 5.70
CA PRO A 137 -4.62 9.45 5.27
C PRO A 137 -5.77 9.08 4.32
N ALA A 138 -6.88 9.80 4.38
CA ALA A 138 -8.04 9.57 3.50
C ALA A 138 -7.65 9.69 2.01
N MET A 139 -6.78 10.63 1.68
CA MET A 139 -6.29 10.91 0.33
C MET A 139 -5.21 9.93 -0.18
N TYR A 140 -4.83 8.91 0.60
CA TYR A 140 -3.71 8.05 0.27
C TYR A 140 -3.96 7.22 -1.02
N TYR A 141 -3.42 7.67 -2.12
CA TYR A 141 -3.62 7.14 -3.47
C TYR A 141 -3.11 5.69 -3.67
N ASN A 142 -2.14 5.23 -2.86
CA ASN A 142 -1.56 3.87 -2.95
C ASN A 142 -2.40 2.78 -2.26
N ARG A 143 -3.65 3.07 -1.89
CA ARG A 143 -4.56 2.08 -1.28
C ARG A 143 -4.81 0.86 -2.15
N PHE A 144 -4.64 0.96 -3.47
CA PHE A 144 -4.75 -0.20 -4.37
C PHE A 144 -3.74 -1.30 -4.04
N PHE A 145 -2.49 -0.94 -3.72
CA PHE A 145 -1.50 -1.91 -3.27
C PHE A 145 -1.99 -2.65 -2.02
N THR A 146 -2.37 -1.89 -1.00
CA THR A 146 -2.89 -2.44 0.27
C THR A 146 -4.15 -3.27 0.05
N PHE A 147 -5.08 -2.76 -0.77
CA PHE A 147 -6.34 -3.43 -1.07
C PHE A 147 -6.11 -4.83 -1.66
N PHE A 148 -5.28 -4.94 -2.69
CA PHE A 148 -5.05 -6.22 -3.34
C PHE A 148 -4.22 -7.18 -2.46
N CYS A 149 -3.26 -6.68 -1.67
CA CYS A 149 -2.57 -7.51 -0.68
C CYS A 149 -3.55 -8.15 0.30
N ILE A 150 -4.48 -7.36 0.84
CA ILE A 150 -5.48 -7.84 1.81
C ILE A 150 -6.55 -8.70 1.14
N LEU A 151 -6.98 -8.38 -0.08
CA LEU A 151 -7.95 -9.16 -0.84
C LEU A 151 -7.40 -10.56 -1.16
N ASN A 152 -6.16 -10.64 -1.65
CA ASN A 152 -5.49 -11.90 -1.94
C ASN A 152 -5.26 -12.72 -0.66
N LEU A 153 -4.84 -12.08 0.44
CA LEU A 153 -4.72 -12.72 1.74
C LEU A 153 -6.08 -13.25 2.25
N TYR A 154 -7.16 -12.48 2.06
CA TYR A 154 -8.51 -12.91 2.44
C TYR A 154 -8.91 -14.19 1.70
N PHE A 155 -8.74 -14.24 0.36
CA PHE A 155 -9.07 -15.43 -0.40
C PHE A 155 -8.12 -16.61 -0.12
N LEU A 156 -6.84 -16.36 0.14
CA LEU A 156 -5.91 -17.40 0.61
C LEU A 156 -6.40 -18.04 1.93
N VAL A 157 -6.81 -17.22 2.89
CA VAL A 157 -7.40 -17.70 4.15
C VAL A 157 -8.69 -18.48 3.89
N ARG A 158 -9.52 -18.06 2.95
CA ARG A 158 -10.76 -18.78 2.56
C ARG A 158 -10.45 -20.14 1.92
N CYS A 159 -9.38 -20.26 1.12
CA CYS A 159 -8.93 -21.56 0.57
C CYS A 159 -8.52 -22.54 1.69
N LEU A 160 -7.92 -22.02 2.78
CA LEU A 160 -7.55 -22.85 3.93
C LEU A 160 -8.76 -23.30 4.76
N GLU A 161 -9.84 -22.51 4.80
CA GLU A 161 -11.10 -22.85 5.50
C GLU A 161 -11.96 -23.85 4.74
N LYS A 162 -12.14 -23.59 3.43
CA LYS A 162 -13.06 -24.34 2.59
C LYS A 162 -12.32 -24.76 1.32
N VAL A 163 -11.97 -26.02 1.24
CA VAL A 163 -11.34 -26.61 0.04
C VAL A 163 -12.40 -26.77 -1.06
N LYS A 164 -12.83 -25.64 -1.63
CA LYS A 164 -13.78 -25.60 -2.75
C LYS A 164 -13.10 -25.00 -3.98
N PRO A 165 -13.27 -25.53 -5.18
CA PRO A 165 -12.67 -25.00 -6.42
C PRO A 165 -12.91 -23.51 -6.62
N GLN A 166 -14.11 -23.03 -6.28
CA GLN A 166 -14.48 -21.62 -6.36
C GLN A 166 -13.55 -20.68 -5.55
N GLN A 167 -13.07 -21.11 -4.36
CA GLN A 167 -12.18 -20.26 -3.55
C GLN A 167 -10.81 -20.09 -4.21
N TYR A 168 -10.30 -21.15 -4.83
CA TYR A 168 -9.04 -21.10 -5.60
C TYR A 168 -9.20 -20.26 -6.85
N LEU A 169 -10.34 -20.35 -7.54
CA LEU A 169 -10.64 -19.49 -8.68
C LEU A 169 -10.67 -18.02 -8.27
N TYR A 170 -11.33 -17.66 -7.16
CA TYR A 170 -11.35 -16.29 -6.65
C TYR A 170 -9.94 -15.80 -6.29
N LEU A 171 -9.12 -16.62 -5.61
CA LEU A 171 -7.74 -16.27 -5.31
C LEU A 171 -6.94 -16.04 -6.61
N ALA A 172 -7.03 -16.95 -7.57
CA ALA A 172 -6.36 -16.82 -8.86
C ALA A 172 -6.78 -15.54 -9.60
N SER A 173 -8.09 -15.29 -9.70
CA SER A 173 -8.64 -14.10 -10.36
C SER A 173 -8.20 -12.80 -9.69
N THR A 174 -8.16 -12.77 -8.35
CA THR A 174 -7.73 -11.55 -7.63
C THR A 174 -6.23 -11.34 -7.71
N ILE A 175 -5.41 -12.39 -7.78
CA ILE A 175 -3.96 -12.27 -8.06
C ILE A 175 -3.75 -11.70 -9.47
N LEU A 176 -4.43 -12.21 -10.49
CA LEU A 176 -4.38 -11.68 -11.86
C LEU A 176 -4.81 -10.22 -11.91
N LEU A 177 -5.95 -9.90 -11.31
CA LEU A 177 -6.45 -8.54 -11.26
C LEU A 177 -5.46 -7.60 -10.57
N SER A 178 -4.83 -8.04 -9.47
CA SER A 178 -3.81 -7.24 -8.79
C SER A 178 -2.60 -6.97 -9.68
N GLY A 179 -2.22 -7.92 -10.54
CA GLY A 179 -1.17 -7.75 -11.54
C GLY A 179 -1.48 -6.67 -12.55
N PHE A 180 -2.75 -6.48 -12.89
CA PHE A 180 -3.19 -5.41 -13.78
C PHE A 180 -3.12 -4.00 -13.16
N PHE A 181 -3.11 -3.90 -11.82
CA PHE A 181 -2.91 -2.64 -11.09
C PHE A 181 -1.44 -2.44 -10.72
N LYS A 182 -0.80 -3.46 -10.16
CA LYS A 182 0.57 -3.41 -9.69
C LYS A 182 1.19 -4.80 -9.64
N PHE A 183 2.17 -5.03 -10.49
CA PHE A 183 2.76 -6.35 -10.73
C PHE A 183 3.35 -6.99 -9.46
N GLU A 184 4.04 -6.19 -8.63
CA GLU A 184 4.69 -6.68 -7.41
C GLU A 184 3.68 -7.32 -6.45
N VAL A 185 2.45 -6.78 -6.38
CA VAL A 185 1.40 -7.35 -5.51
C VAL A 185 0.97 -8.74 -5.98
N ALA A 186 0.84 -8.92 -7.30
CA ALA A 186 0.55 -10.25 -7.86
C ALA A 186 1.66 -11.24 -7.54
N LEU A 187 2.92 -10.84 -7.73
CA LEU A 187 4.09 -11.66 -7.44
C LEU A 187 4.16 -12.05 -5.96
N PHE A 188 4.01 -11.10 -5.04
CA PHE A 188 4.04 -11.37 -3.60
C PHE A 188 2.90 -12.29 -3.16
N SER A 189 1.70 -12.06 -3.70
CA SER A 189 0.53 -12.88 -3.41
C SER A 189 0.69 -14.30 -3.93
N PHE A 190 1.26 -14.46 -5.13
CA PHE A 190 1.57 -15.74 -5.74
C PHE A 190 2.60 -16.52 -4.90
N LEU A 191 3.72 -15.89 -4.57
CA LEU A 191 4.79 -16.52 -3.78
C LEU A 191 4.28 -16.93 -2.39
N SER A 192 3.59 -16.02 -1.70
CA SER A 192 3.02 -16.30 -0.37
C SER A 192 2.03 -17.46 -0.41
N SER A 193 1.15 -17.50 -1.42
CA SER A 193 0.16 -18.56 -1.58
C SER A 193 0.81 -19.90 -1.92
N GLY A 194 1.81 -19.91 -2.80
CA GLY A 194 2.58 -21.08 -3.18
C GLY A 194 3.27 -21.72 -1.97
N VAL A 195 3.96 -20.92 -1.16
CA VAL A 195 4.62 -21.42 0.07
C VAL A 195 3.60 -21.96 1.07
N VAL A 196 2.47 -21.27 1.29
CA VAL A 196 1.41 -21.74 2.19
C VAL A 196 0.85 -23.10 1.74
N PHE A 197 0.51 -23.25 0.46
CA PHE A 197 -0.01 -24.51 -0.06
C PHE A 197 1.04 -25.62 -0.04
N PHE A 198 2.30 -25.32 -0.31
CA PHE A 198 3.39 -26.28 -0.21
C PHE A 198 3.59 -26.79 1.22
N VAL A 199 3.62 -25.89 2.21
CA VAL A 199 3.69 -26.27 3.63
C VAL A 199 2.47 -27.10 4.04
N GLN A 200 1.28 -26.72 3.62
CA GLN A 200 0.06 -27.49 3.89
C GLN A 200 0.14 -28.90 3.32
N TYR A 201 0.68 -29.06 2.13
CA TYR A 201 0.90 -30.35 1.48
C TYR A 201 1.89 -31.24 2.25
N LEU A 202 3.05 -30.69 2.64
CA LEU A 202 4.05 -31.43 3.43
C LEU A 202 3.47 -31.92 4.77
N LEU A 203 2.65 -31.12 5.43
CA LEU A 203 1.99 -31.49 6.68
C LEU A 203 0.97 -32.61 6.51
N LYS A 204 0.25 -32.65 5.38
CA LYS A 204 -0.67 -33.73 5.04
C LYS A 204 0.06 -35.05 4.80
N ILE A 205 1.19 -35.02 4.08
CA ILE A 205 2.04 -36.22 3.86
C ILE A 205 2.53 -36.77 5.19
N LYS A 206 3.07 -35.90 6.07
CA LYS A 206 3.56 -36.32 7.39
C LYS A 206 2.45 -36.96 8.23
N LYS A 207 1.23 -36.43 8.19
CA LYS A 207 0.08 -36.98 8.89
C LYS A 207 -0.32 -38.36 8.33
N LYS A 208 -0.31 -38.54 7.01
CA LYS A 208 -0.64 -39.79 6.35
C LYS A 208 0.33 -40.93 6.71
N ASN A 209 1.63 -40.61 6.82
CA ASN A 209 2.65 -41.58 7.20
C ASN A 209 2.56 -42.03 8.66
N LEU A 210 1.88 -41.23 9.53
CA LEU A 210 1.69 -41.54 10.93
C LEU A 210 0.37 -42.26 11.24
N VAL A 211 -0.61 -42.16 10.34
CA VAL A 211 -1.93 -42.79 10.49
C VAL A 211 -2.21 -43.58 9.21
N ARG A 212 -2.33 -44.90 9.29
CA ARG A 212 -2.82 -45.76 8.22
C ARG A 212 -4.30 -45.47 7.98
N GLU A 213 -4.63 -44.34 7.35
CA GLU A 213 -5.99 -43.95 7.00
C GLU A 213 -6.36 -44.37 5.55
N ASP A 214 -7.63 -44.71 5.40
CA ASP A 214 -8.33 -45.21 4.21
C ASP A 214 -7.87 -44.54 2.89
N ASN A 215 -7.56 -45.35 1.89
CA ASN A 215 -6.98 -44.92 0.62
C ASN A 215 -7.86 -43.95 -0.19
N GLN A 216 -9.18 -43.96 -0.04
CA GLN A 216 -10.11 -43.18 -0.87
C GLN A 216 -10.11 -41.67 -0.55
N THR A 217 -10.06 -41.28 0.74
CA THR A 217 -10.00 -39.86 1.11
C THR A 217 -8.68 -39.19 0.72
N SER A 218 -7.61 -39.99 0.63
CA SER A 218 -6.28 -39.50 0.25
C SER A 218 -6.16 -39.16 -1.24
N GLU A 219 -6.90 -39.84 -2.09
CA GLU A 219 -6.85 -39.64 -3.56
C GLU A 219 -7.59 -38.35 -3.96
N ILE A 220 -8.76 -38.12 -3.38
CA ILE A 220 -9.54 -36.88 -3.57
C ILE A 220 -8.77 -35.64 -3.10
N ASP A 221 -8.08 -35.72 -1.95
CA ASP A 221 -7.28 -34.59 -1.45
C ASP A 221 -6.02 -34.34 -2.28
N ARG A 222 -5.44 -35.40 -2.89
CA ARG A 222 -4.32 -35.31 -3.82
C ARG A 222 -4.75 -34.68 -5.14
N ILE A 223 -5.90 -35.08 -5.67
CA ILE A 223 -6.50 -34.47 -6.89
C ILE A 223 -6.79 -33.00 -6.65
N LYS A 224 -7.43 -32.64 -5.53
CA LYS A 224 -7.71 -31.24 -5.16
C LYS A 224 -6.44 -30.40 -5.03
N PHE A 225 -5.37 -30.95 -4.47
CA PHE A 225 -4.08 -30.28 -4.39
C PHE A 225 -3.49 -30.02 -5.78
N TRP A 226 -3.44 -31.06 -6.65
CA TRP A 226 -2.90 -30.92 -7.98
C TRP A 226 -3.75 -30.01 -8.88
N VAL A 227 -5.08 -30.03 -8.73
CA VAL A 227 -5.99 -29.08 -9.39
C VAL A 227 -5.68 -27.66 -8.92
N SER A 228 -5.46 -27.45 -7.63
CA SER A 228 -5.14 -26.11 -7.09
C SER A 228 -3.79 -25.59 -7.57
N VAL A 229 -2.77 -26.48 -7.59
CA VAL A 229 -1.45 -26.18 -8.15
C VAL A 229 -1.55 -25.95 -9.65
N GLY A 230 -2.34 -26.76 -10.36
CA GLY A 230 -2.60 -26.59 -11.80
C GLY A 230 -3.27 -25.27 -12.14
N VAL A 231 -4.29 -24.86 -11.38
CA VAL A 231 -4.94 -23.56 -11.53
C VAL A 231 -3.94 -22.43 -11.24
N LEU A 232 -3.12 -22.56 -10.19
CA LEU A 232 -2.08 -21.56 -9.87
C LEU A 232 -1.01 -21.47 -10.97
N ILE A 233 -0.59 -22.62 -11.54
CA ILE A 233 0.34 -22.69 -12.68
C ILE A 233 -0.30 -22.10 -13.95
N LEU A 234 -1.56 -22.42 -14.24
CA LEU A 234 -2.29 -21.84 -15.37
C LEU A 234 -2.40 -20.33 -15.27
N VAL A 235 -2.69 -19.82 -14.08
CA VAL A 235 -2.69 -18.38 -13.79
C VAL A 235 -1.31 -17.78 -14.01
N LEU A 236 -0.25 -18.47 -13.57
CA LEU A 236 1.12 -18.04 -13.80
C LEU A 236 1.48 -18.06 -15.29
N VAL A 237 1.16 -19.14 -15.98
CA VAL A 237 1.41 -19.29 -17.44
C VAL A 237 0.62 -18.24 -18.23
N PHE A 238 -0.63 -17.98 -17.86
CA PHE A 238 -1.43 -16.93 -18.49
C PHE A 238 -0.87 -15.53 -18.19
N ALA A 239 -0.49 -15.26 -16.95
CA ALA A 239 0.17 -14.01 -16.56
C ALA A 239 1.52 -13.87 -17.29
N ILE A 240 2.33 -14.92 -17.35
CA ILE A 240 3.59 -14.94 -18.09
C ILE A 240 3.34 -14.80 -19.60
N SER A 241 2.33 -15.42 -20.18
CA SER A 241 2.00 -15.30 -21.60
C SER A 241 1.48 -13.90 -21.95
N PHE A 242 0.71 -13.30 -21.07
CA PHE A 242 0.30 -11.90 -21.17
C PHE A 242 1.48 -10.94 -21.01
N LEU A 243 2.45 -11.31 -20.16
CA LEU A 243 3.70 -10.58 -19.91
C LEU A 243 4.75 -10.83 -21.02
N LEU A 244 4.67 -11.94 -21.77
CA LEU A 244 5.59 -12.33 -22.85
C LEU A 244 5.33 -11.63 -24.19
N LYS A 245 4.42 -10.67 -24.28
CA LYS A 245 4.66 -9.58 -25.22
C LYS A 245 5.99 -8.95 -24.79
N LYS A 246 7.01 -9.16 -25.59
CA LYS A 246 8.44 -9.03 -25.25
C LYS A 246 8.80 -7.70 -24.54
N ASP A 247 8.07 -6.63 -24.86
CA ASP A 247 8.25 -5.30 -24.30
C ASP A 247 7.70 -5.16 -22.88
N PHE A 248 6.61 -5.87 -22.55
CA PHE A 248 6.01 -5.81 -21.21
C PHE A 248 6.86 -6.54 -20.15
N PHE A 249 7.53 -7.65 -20.52
CA PHE A 249 8.38 -8.39 -19.59
C PHE A 249 9.66 -7.61 -19.27
N ASN A 250 10.29 -6.98 -20.26
CA ASN A 250 11.44 -6.13 -20.04
C ASN A 250 11.06 -4.92 -19.20
N LEU A 251 9.94 -4.28 -19.51
CA LEU A 251 9.45 -3.15 -18.74
C LEU A 251 9.08 -3.54 -17.30
N ALA A 252 8.48 -4.71 -17.06
CA ALA A 252 8.17 -5.20 -15.71
C ALA A 252 9.45 -5.54 -14.93
N ILE A 253 10.46 -6.11 -15.58
CA ILE A 253 11.78 -6.34 -14.97
C ILE A 253 12.47 -5.02 -14.68
N ASP A 254 12.48 -4.08 -15.60
CA ASP A 254 13.09 -2.76 -15.41
C ASP A 254 12.36 -1.95 -14.35
N MET A 255 11.03 -2.05 -14.27
CA MET A 255 10.25 -1.46 -13.20
C MET A 255 10.56 -2.05 -11.82
N VAL A 256 10.80 -3.37 -11.74
CA VAL A 256 11.04 -4.07 -10.46
C VAL A 256 12.53 -4.06 -10.08
N LEU A 257 13.42 -4.32 -11.02
CA LEU A 257 14.86 -4.44 -10.75
C LEU A 257 15.65 -3.16 -11.05
N GLY A 258 15.36 -2.49 -12.15
CA GLY A 258 16.06 -1.26 -12.55
C GLY A 258 15.77 -0.10 -11.59
N SER A 259 14.51 0.08 -11.20
CA SER A 259 14.15 1.12 -10.22
C SER A 259 14.77 0.87 -8.85
N TYR A 260 14.94 -0.39 -8.42
CA TYR A 260 15.49 -0.71 -7.10
C TYR A 260 16.98 -0.39 -6.96
N GLN A 261 17.78 -0.59 -8.00
CA GLN A 261 19.21 -0.29 -7.96
C GLN A 261 19.48 1.22 -7.78
N VAL A 262 18.62 2.06 -8.35
CA VAL A 262 18.80 3.53 -8.35
C VAL A 262 18.05 4.20 -7.19
N TRP A 263 16.89 3.65 -6.77
CA TRP A 263 16.00 4.27 -5.79
C TRP A 263 16.17 3.81 -4.35
N GLY A 264 17.13 2.92 -4.06
CA GLY A 264 17.36 2.43 -2.70
C GLY A 264 17.56 3.57 -1.70
N ASN A 265 16.75 3.63 -0.65
CA ASN A 265 16.97 4.46 0.52
C ASN A 265 17.21 3.56 1.71
N PRO A 266 18.26 3.83 2.52
CA PRO A 266 18.56 3.05 3.73
C PRO A 266 17.44 3.18 4.75
N PHE A 267 17.35 2.21 5.64
CA PHE A 267 16.52 2.33 6.83
C PHE A 267 16.96 3.54 7.66
N PRO A 268 15.99 4.26 8.28
CA PRO A 268 16.35 5.34 9.18
C PRO A 268 17.14 4.81 10.37
N ASP A 269 18.21 5.51 10.76
CA ASP A 269 19.02 5.13 11.90
C ASP A 269 18.21 5.11 13.18
N LEU A 270 18.38 4.05 13.98
CA LEU A 270 17.75 3.89 15.27
C LEU A 270 18.78 3.84 16.42
N PHE A 271 20.04 3.63 16.10
CA PHE A 271 21.13 3.50 17.07
C PHE A 271 22.24 4.53 16.79
N PRO A 272 22.84 5.10 17.82
CA PRO A 272 22.54 4.91 19.25
C PRO A 272 21.26 5.60 19.70
N PHE A 273 20.32 4.82 20.25
CA PHE A 273 18.95 5.26 20.55
C PHE A 273 18.87 6.49 21.46
N PHE A 274 19.64 6.52 22.53
CA PHE A 274 19.60 7.63 23.49
C PHE A 274 20.18 8.94 22.94
N ALA A 275 21.22 8.88 22.11
CA ALA A 275 21.76 10.07 21.45
C ALA A 275 20.74 10.62 20.46
N LEU A 276 20.15 9.77 19.62
CA LEU A 276 19.11 10.17 18.66
C LEU A 276 17.85 10.73 19.36
N TRP A 277 17.48 10.19 20.53
CA TRP A 277 16.33 10.69 21.27
C TRP A 277 16.53 12.13 21.76
N SER A 278 17.75 12.47 22.20
CA SER A 278 18.06 13.84 22.63
C SER A 278 18.09 14.84 21.47
N GLU A 279 18.41 14.38 20.26
CA GLU A 279 18.52 15.23 19.07
C GLU A 279 17.18 15.41 18.33
N LEU A 280 16.42 14.33 18.16
CA LEU A 280 15.27 14.29 17.25
C LEU A 280 13.91 14.48 17.94
N GLY A 281 13.86 14.25 19.24
CA GLY A 281 12.59 14.25 19.97
C GLY A 281 11.73 13.00 19.79
N THR A 282 10.65 12.94 20.57
CA THR A 282 9.83 11.72 20.72
C THR A 282 9.15 11.30 19.42
N HIS A 283 8.65 12.27 18.67
CA HIS A 283 7.86 12.01 17.46
C HIS A 283 8.70 11.42 16.33
N GLU A 284 9.88 11.98 16.07
CA GLU A 284 10.78 11.48 15.02
C GLU A 284 11.35 10.10 15.36
N ILE A 285 11.67 9.86 16.62
CA ILE A 285 12.06 8.52 17.10
C ILE A 285 10.95 7.52 16.89
N PHE A 286 9.70 7.90 17.17
CA PHE A 286 8.55 7.02 16.91
C PHE A 286 8.39 6.71 15.42
N GLN A 287 8.56 7.68 14.53
CA GLN A 287 8.55 7.45 13.08
C GLN A 287 9.63 6.46 12.65
N ARG A 288 10.85 6.59 13.17
CA ARG A 288 11.93 5.63 12.90
C ARG A 288 11.59 4.23 13.43
N LEU A 289 11.02 4.13 14.64
CA LEU A 289 10.56 2.86 15.23
C LEU A 289 9.52 2.15 14.36
N LEU A 290 8.65 2.89 13.67
CA LEU A 290 7.64 2.31 12.78
C LEU A 290 8.26 1.44 11.68
N PHE A 291 9.47 1.74 11.23
CA PHE A 291 10.18 0.89 10.26
C PHE A 291 10.69 -0.42 10.88
N TYR A 292 11.01 -0.46 12.17
CA TYR A 292 11.56 -1.63 12.85
C TYR A 292 10.49 -2.55 13.45
N ILE A 293 9.38 -1.99 13.89
CA ILE A 293 8.28 -2.75 14.52
C ILE A 293 7.81 -3.92 13.65
N PRO A 294 7.53 -3.78 12.33
CA PRO A 294 7.16 -4.92 11.50
C PRO A 294 8.24 -5.98 11.43
N VAL A 295 9.52 -5.59 11.36
CA VAL A 295 10.65 -6.54 11.35
C VAL A 295 10.66 -7.38 12.62
N TRP A 296 10.51 -6.76 13.79
CA TRP A 296 10.47 -7.47 15.08
C TRP A 296 9.25 -8.39 15.18
N ILE A 297 8.08 -7.94 14.72
CA ILE A 297 6.86 -8.73 14.70
C ILE A 297 7.04 -9.97 13.81
N TYR A 298 7.49 -9.77 12.57
CA TYR A 298 7.65 -10.87 11.61
C TYR A 298 8.72 -11.86 12.05
N SER A 299 9.88 -11.38 12.52
CA SER A 299 10.95 -12.22 13.03
C SER A 299 10.53 -13.02 14.27
N GLY A 300 9.84 -12.37 15.22
CA GLY A 300 9.32 -13.03 16.42
C GLY A 300 8.28 -14.11 16.10
N VAL A 301 7.35 -13.84 15.17
CA VAL A 301 6.35 -14.82 14.75
C VAL A 301 7.00 -15.98 13.97
N ALA A 302 7.94 -15.68 13.07
CA ALA A 302 8.69 -16.69 12.34
C ALA A 302 9.44 -17.63 13.29
N LEU A 303 10.20 -17.07 14.24
CA LEU A 303 10.91 -17.84 15.26
C LEU A 303 9.96 -18.72 16.09
N PHE A 304 8.81 -18.17 16.48
CA PHE A 304 7.80 -18.93 17.22
C PHE A 304 7.25 -20.12 16.40
N ILE A 305 7.00 -19.94 15.09
CA ILE A 305 6.56 -21.03 14.21
C ILE A 305 7.66 -22.08 14.08
N ILE A 306 8.91 -21.66 13.82
CA ILE A 306 10.08 -22.55 13.68
C ILE A 306 10.29 -23.37 14.96
N MET A 307 10.29 -22.74 16.13
CA MET A 307 10.44 -23.44 17.41
C MET A 307 9.33 -24.49 17.63
N LYS A 308 8.09 -24.22 17.20
CA LYS A 308 7.00 -25.21 17.27
C LYS A 308 7.22 -26.37 16.31
N MET A 309 7.75 -26.11 15.13
CA MET A 309 8.06 -27.16 14.14
C MET A 309 9.18 -28.09 14.66
N ILE A 310 10.25 -27.52 15.22
CA ILE A 310 11.39 -28.29 15.77
C ILE A 310 10.93 -29.17 16.94
N LYS A 311 10.06 -28.67 17.83
CA LYS A 311 9.54 -29.44 18.97
C LYS A 311 8.53 -30.53 18.59
N GLY A 312 8.35 -30.84 17.31
CA GLY A 312 7.50 -31.94 16.82
C GLY A 312 6.00 -31.76 17.10
N LYS A 313 5.55 -30.59 17.60
CA LYS A 313 4.14 -30.35 17.84
C LYS A 313 3.42 -30.20 16.51
N SER A 314 2.35 -30.98 16.31
CA SER A 314 1.49 -30.88 15.13
C SER A 314 1.09 -29.42 14.88
N ILE A 315 1.35 -28.93 13.67
CA ILE A 315 0.90 -27.59 13.27
C ILE A 315 -0.61 -27.65 13.07
N LYS A 316 -1.37 -27.07 13.99
CA LYS A 316 -2.84 -26.98 13.90
C LYS A 316 -3.21 -25.97 12.81
N ALA A 317 -4.46 -26.07 12.31
CA ALA A 317 -4.99 -25.18 11.26
C ALA A 317 -4.77 -23.67 11.56
N ILE A 318 -4.78 -23.26 12.83
CA ILE A 318 -4.55 -21.88 13.25
C ILE A 318 -3.15 -21.36 12.88
N ASN A 319 -2.14 -22.23 12.83
CA ASN A 319 -0.80 -21.84 12.45
C ASN A 319 -0.70 -21.52 10.94
N MET A 320 -1.56 -22.12 10.13
CA MET A 320 -1.61 -21.85 8.69
C MET A 320 -2.14 -20.44 8.40
N TYR A 321 -3.11 -19.95 9.15
CA TYR A 321 -3.58 -18.55 9.02
C TYR A 321 -2.48 -17.57 9.43
N VAL A 322 -1.80 -17.80 10.55
CA VAL A 322 -0.68 -16.98 11.00
C VAL A 322 0.46 -17.03 9.99
N LEU A 323 0.79 -18.19 9.43
CA LEU A 323 1.80 -18.34 8.39
C LEU A 323 1.42 -17.54 7.12
N SER A 324 0.16 -17.59 6.69
CA SER A 324 -0.31 -16.83 5.53
C SER A 324 -0.14 -15.32 5.72
N ILE A 325 -0.51 -14.81 6.91
CA ILE A 325 -0.38 -13.38 7.25
C ILE A 325 1.11 -13.00 7.31
N LEU A 326 1.95 -13.84 7.94
CA LEU A 326 3.38 -13.62 8.03
C LEU A 326 4.04 -13.55 6.65
N LEU A 327 3.80 -14.53 5.79
CA LEU A 327 4.42 -14.58 4.45
C LEU A 327 3.98 -13.41 3.58
N MET A 328 2.69 -13.09 3.56
CA MET A 328 2.20 -11.91 2.84
C MET A 328 2.84 -10.62 3.38
N GLY A 329 2.95 -10.50 4.70
CA GLY A 329 3.58 -9.35 5.34
C GLY A 329 5.06 -9.22 5.03
N VAL A 330 5.82 -10.31 5.10
CA VAL A 330 7.27 -10.33 4.77
C VAL A 330 7.49 -9.98 3.30
N CYS A 331 6.75 -10.59 2.38
CA CYS A 331 6.87 -10.29 0.96
C CYS A 331 6.53 -8.83 0.65
N ALA A 332 5.41 -8.31 1.17
CA ALA A 332 5.03 -6.92 0.96
C ALA A 332 6.04 -5.95 1.59
N TYR A 333 6.55 -6.27 2.78
CA TYR A 333 7.54 -5.47 3.49
C TYR A 333 8.92 -5.44 2.79
N GLY A 334 9.20 -6.37 1.92
CA GLY A 334 10.38 -6.38 1.06
C GLY A 334 10.58 -5.06 0.30
N LEU A 335 9.49 -4.37 -0.08
CA LEU A 335 9.55 -3.05 -0.72
C LEU A 335 10.15 -1.97 0.20
N VAL A 336 9.88 -2.05 1.51
CA VAL A 336 10.41 -1.10 2.50
C VAL A 336 11.90 -1.34 2.74
N LEU A 337 12.35 -2.60 2.65
CA LEU A 337 13.76 -2.94 2.78
C LEU A 337 14.61 -2.32 1.66
N TRP A 338 14.05 -2.18 0.46
CA TRP A 338 14.73 -1.56 -0.67
C TRP A 338 14.66 -0.05 -0.64
N ARG A 339 13.49 0.49 -0.31
CA ARG A 339 13.26 1.93 -0.26
C ARG A 339 12.48 2.27 1.00
N ALA A 340 13.18 2.67 2.04
CA ALA A 340 12.60 3.06 3.31
C ALA A 340 11.94 4.44 3.22
N GLY A 341 10.80 4.52 2.52
CA GLY A 341 9.91 5.67 2.49
C GLY A 341 8.68 5.42 3.34
N PHE A 342 8.15 6.46 3.97
CA PHE A 342 6.96 6.34 4.83
C PHE A 342 5.71 5.90 4.05
N ASP A 343 5.59 6.31 2.79
CA ASP A 343 4.56 5.84 1.85
C ASP A 343 4.65 4.33 1.60
N ASN A 344 5.88 3.82 1.39
CA ASN A 344 6.13 2.40 1.23
C ASN A 344 5.76 1.63 2.50
N LEU A 345 6.08 2.18 3.67
CA LEU A 345 5.76 1.60 4.95
C LEU A 345 4.23 1.47 5.13
N LEU A 346 3.48 2.57 4.98
CA LEU A 346 2.03 2.60 5.21
C LEU A 346 1.28 1.50 4.44
N ARG A 347 1.62 1.27 3.16
CA ARG A 347 0.94 0.28 2.32
C ARG A 347 1.22 -1.16 2.72
N THR A 348 2.31 -1.43 3.47
CA THR A 348 2.74 -2.78 3.85
C THR A 348 2.37 -3.17 5.28
N LEU A 349 1.88 -2.23 6.10
CA LEU A 349 1.60 -2.42 7.52
C LEU A 349 0.41 -3.35 7.86
N PRO A 350 -0.66 -3.52 7.07
CA PRO A 350 -1.84 -4.25 7.52
C PRO A 350 -1.59 -5.67 8.04
N PRO A 351 -0.73 -6.52 7.44
CA PRO A 351 -0.37 -7.80 8.04
C PRO A 351 0.33 -7.66 9.40
N ALA A 352 1.16 -6.61 9.58
CA ALA A 352 1.79 -6.32 10.87
C ALA A 352 0.77 -5.92 11.93
N TYR A 353 -0.27 -5.13 11.59
CA TYR A 353 -1.36 -4.79 12.50
C TYR A 353 -2.08 -6.03 13.02
N ILE A 354 -2.38 -6.98 12.13
CA ILE A 354 -3.04 -8.24 12.51
C ILE A 354 -2.14 -9.04 13.47
N LEU A 355 -0.86 -9.20 13.14
CA LEU A 355 0.09 -9.95 13.97
C LEU A 355 0.40 -9.24 15.29
N PHE A 356 0.49 -7.92 15.32
CA PHE A 356 0.65 -7.13 16.53
C PHE A 356 -0.50 -7.37 17.51
N CYS A 357 -1.74 -7.23 17.06
CA CYS A 357 -2.92 -7.49 17.87
C CYS A 357 -3.00 -8.95 18.30
N TYR A 358 -2.55 -9.90 17.47
CA TYR A 358 -2.46 -11.32 17.84
C TYR A 358 -1.42 -11.56 18.95
N ILE A 359 -0.25 -10.94 18.89
CA ILE A 359 0.79 -11.00 19.94
C ILE A 359 0.25 -10.41 21.25
N LEU A 360 -0.41 -9.26 21.19
CA LEU A 360 -1.05 -8.65 22.37
C LEU A 360 -2.10 -9.58 23.00
N PHE A 361 -2.93 -10.21 22.18
CA PHE A 361 -3.90 -11.21 22.66
C PHE A 361 -3.20 -12.39 23.36
N LEU A 362 -2.13 -12.93 22.77
CA LEU A 362 -1.38 -14.04 23.38
C LEU A 362 -0.69 -13.61 24.69
N ALA A 363 -0.05 -12.44 24.70
CA ALA A 363 0.60 -11.90 25.89
C ALA A 363 -0.40 -11.69 27.03
N ARG A 364 -1.53 -11.02 26.75
CA ARG A 364 -2.62 -10.84 27.72
C ARG A 364 -3.12 -12.16 28.28
N SER A 365 -3.36 -13.14 27.40
CA SER A 365 -3.87 -14.46 27.82
C SER A 365 -2.89 -15.19 28.72
N ARG A 366 -1.57 -15.11 28.45
CA ARG A 366 -0.53 -15.70 29.28
C ARG A 366 -0.41 -14.99 30.64
N LEU A 367 -0.42 -13.65 30.64
CA LEU A 367 -0.35 -12.86 31.87
C LEU A 367 -1.56 -13.16 32.78
N PHE A 368 -2.75 -13.29 32.22
CA PHE A 368 -3.93 -13.68 32.97
C PHE A 368 -3.77 -15.08 33.58
N ALA A 369 -3.26 -16.05 32.82
CA ALA A 369 -3.02 -17.40 33.34
C ALA A 369 -2.00 -17.39 34.49
N LEU A 370 -0.95 -16.56 34.41
CA LEU A 370 0.03 -16.40 35.50
C LEU A 370 -0.58 -15.77 36.74
N VAL A 371 -1.49 -14.82 36.61
CA VAL A 371 -2.21 -14.23 37.74
C VAL A 371 -3.14 -15.27 38.38
N ASP A 372 -3.83 -16.10 37.57
CA ASP A 372 -4.77 -17.12 38.08
C ASP A 372 -4.08 -18.32 38.81
N ILE A 373 -2.81 -18.60 38.52
CA ILE A 373 -2.03 -19.66 39.17
C ILE A 373 -1.74 -19.31 40.63
N ARG A 374 -1.68 -18.05 41.02
CA ARG A 374 -1.39 -17.57 42.36
C ARG A 374 -2.65 -17.67 43.26
N LYS A 375 -3.08 -18.87 43.55
CA LYS A 375 -4.35 -19.19 44.26
C LYS A 375 -4.50 -18.63 45.70
N GLN A 376 -3.42 -18.13 46.31
CA GLN A 376 -3.43 -17.61 47.71
C GLN A 376 -3.60 -16.09 47.79
N GLU A 377 -3.70 -15.38 46.67
CA GLU A 377 -3.86 -13.93 46.67
C GLU A 377 -5.32 -13.49 46.89
N SER A 378 -5.51 -12.33 47.53
CA SER A 378 -6.84 -11.76 47.70
C SER A 378 -7.53 -11.49 46.38
N ARG A 379 -8.86 -11.65 46.31
CA ARG A 379 -9.63 -11.33 45.08
C ARG A 379 -9.40 -9.93 44.55
N VAL A 380 -9.19 -8.97 45.45
CA VAL A 380 -8.91 -7.57 45.10
C VAL A 380 -7.59 -7.47 44.35
N LEU A 381 -6.52 -8.10 44.82
CA LEU A 381 -5.21 -8.06 44.19
C LEU A 381 -5.21 -8.71 42.79
N VAL A 382 -5.90 -9.86 42.66
CA VAL A 382 -6.10 -10.55 41.37
C VAL A 382 -6.85 -9.65 40.38
N LEU A 383 -7.93 -8.98 40.83
CA LEU A 383 -8.71 -8.07 40.00
C LEU A 383 -7.87 -6.85 39.57
N THR A 384 -7.14 -6.23 40.50
CA THR A 384 -6.27 -5.09 40.23
C THR A 384 -5.20 -5.43 39.17
N ARG A 385 -4.52 -6.58 39.28
CA ARG A 385 -3.53 -7.02 38.28
C ARG A 385 -4.17 -7.27 36.92
N LYS A 386 -5.33 -7.92 36.86
CA LYS A 386 -6.06 -8.15 35.61
C LYS A 386 -6.50 -6.83 34.97
N THR A 387 -6.93 -5.86 35.77
CA THR A 387 -7.29 -4.53 35.31
C THR A 387 -6.05 -3.80 34.76
N ALA A 388 -4.92 -3.82 35.46
CA ALA A 388 -3.68 -3.25 34.98
C ALA A 388 -3.22 -3.85 33.64
N ILE A 389 -3.28 -5.18 33.50
CA ILE A 389 -2.99 -5.87 32.24
C ILE A 389 -3.93 -5.40 31.12
N ASN A 390 -5.23 -5.26 31.40
CA ASN A 390 -6.19 -4.76 30.42
C ASN A 390 -5.91 -3.32 30.02
N VAL A 391 -5.62 -2.45 30.99
CA VAL A 391 -5.26 -1.04 30.72
C VAL A 391 -4.05 -0.96 29.81
N VAL A 392 -2.96 -1.65 30.13
CA VAL A 392 -1.76 -1.66 29.27
C VAL A 392 -2.06 -2.22 27.88
N THR A 393 -2.86 -3.30 27.79
CA THR A 393 -3.20 -3.92 26.52
C THR A 393 -4.06 -3.02 25.61
N VAL A 394 -4.85 -2.12 26.19
CA VAL A 394 -5.66 -1.14 25.43
C VAL A 394 -4.86 0.15 25.17
N PHE A 395 -4.12 0.61 26.17
CA PHE A 395 -3.37 1.87 26.10
C PHE A 395 -2.25 1.84 25.05
N LEU A 396 -1.49 0.74 24.98
CA LEU A 396 -0.38 0.62 24.02
C LEU A 396 -0.85 0.74 22.55
N PRO A 397 -1.89 0.02 22.09
CA PRO A 397 -2.45 0.23 20.75
C PRO A 397 -3.03 1.63 20.54
N PHE A 398 -3.67 2.19 21.57
CA PHE A 398 -4.21 3.55 21.48
C PHE A 398 -3.09 4.58 21.28
N LEU A 399 -2.00 4.48 22.04
CA LEU A 399 -0.83 5.34 21.87
C LEU A 399 -0.26 5.22 20.46
N PHE A 400 -0.08 3.99 19.97
CA PHE A 400 0.40 3.73 18.62
C PHE A 400 -0.52 4.35 17.55
N PHE A 401 -1.84 4.16 17.69
CA PHE A 401 -2.82 4.73 16.77
C PHE A 401 -2.84 6.25 16.83
N TYR A 402 -2.73 6.84 18.02
CA TYR A 402 -2.68 8.28 18.22
C TYR A 402 -1.47 8.89 17.51
N GLU A 403 -0.27 8.35 17.75
CA GLU A 403 0.96 8.82 17.10
C GLU A 403 0.90 8.73 15.58
N MET A 404 0.36 7.64 15.04
CA MET A 404 0.18 7.52 13.59
C MET A 404 -0.80 8.55 13.01
N ASN A 405 -1.85 8.91 13.76
CA ASN A 405 -2.84 9.89 13.28
C ASN A 405 -2.42 11.35 13.49
N THR A 406 -1.51 11.61 14.42
CA THR A 406 -0.95 12.95 14.66
C THR A 406 0.35 13.21 13.92
N ASN A 407 0.84 12.23 13.18
CA ASN A 407 2.04 12.34 12.38
C ASN A 407 1.97 13.54 11.43
N HIS A 408 3.09 14.26 11.30
CA HIS A 408 3.27 15.38 10.41
C HIS A 408 4.11 14.98 9.19
N GLY A 409 4.03 15.76 8.13
CA GLY A 409 4.80 15.55 6.91
C GLY A 409 3.95 15.07 5.74
N PHE A 410 4.60 14.57 4.72
CA PHE A 410 4.04 14.32 3.40
C PHE A 410 2.83 13.36 3.37
N TYR A 411 2.80 12.39 4.29
CA TYR A 411 1.65 11.50 4.52
C TYR A 411 1.18 11.61 5.97
N ALA A 412 0.86 12.84 6.36
CA ALA A 412 0.32 13.11 7.69
C ALA A 412 -0.90 12.23 7.96
N GLY A 413 -1.00 11.73 9.18
CA GLY A 413 -2.23 11.09 9.65
C GLY A 413 -3.39 12.07 9.64
N THR A 414 -4.61 11.60 9.78
CA THR A 414 -5.84 12.40 9.66
C THR A 414 -5.81 13.66 10.54
N ILE A 415 -5.39 13.53 11.80
CA ILE A 415 -5.30 14.67 12.73
C ILE A 415 -4.12 15.59 12.37
N GLY A 416 -2.99 15.02 11.98
CA GLY A 416 -1.81 15.76 11.52
C GLY A 416 -2.11 16.59 10.29
N ALA A 417 -2.80 16.02 9.30
CA ALA A 417 -3.22 16.72 8.10
C ALA A 417 -4.12 17.92 8.39
N VAL A 418 -5.16 17.75 9.23
CA VAL A 418 -6.04 18.88 9.62
C VAL A 418 -5.29 20.02 10.29
N LYS A 419 -4.25 19.72 11.08
CA LYS A 419 -3.44 20.73 11.76
C LYS A 419 -2.46 21.44 10.84
N GLN A 420 -1.95 20.75 9.85
CA GLN A 420 -0.88 21.23 8.96
C GLN A 420 -1.45 21.92 7.72
N GLU A 421 -2.52 21.38 7.16
CA GLU A 421 -3.12 21.81 5.91
C GLU A 421 -4.26 22.80 6.17
N THR A 422 -3.94 24.09 6.21
CA THR A 422 -4.86 25.15 6.69
C THR A 422 -5.38 26.08 5.61
N THR A 423 -4.80 26.05 4.40
CA THR A 423 -5.17 26.98 3.32
C THR A 423 -5.89 26.23 2.20
N LEU A 424 -7.10 26.64 1.90
CA LEU A 424 -7.89 26.07 0.82
C LEU A 424 -7.32 26.48 -0.54
N LEU A 425 -6.88 25.49 -1.31
CA LEU A 425 -6.63 25.60 -2.73
C LEU A 425 -7.91 25.19 -3.48
N ASP A 426 -8.63 26.21 -4.00
CA ASP A 426 -9.87 26.02 -4.76
C ASP A 426 -9.62 26.42 -6.21
N MET A 427 -9.60 25.43 -7.11
CA MET A 427 -9.35 25.56 -8.54
C MET A 427 -10.23 24.57 -9.30
N PRO A 428 -10.48 24.73 -10.61
CA PRO A 428 -11.48 23.94 -11.35
C PRO A 428 -11.36 22.42 -11.23
N ARG A 429 -10.14 21.88 -11.01
CA ARG A 429 -9.89 20.43 -10.93
C ARG A 429 -9.38 19.97 -9.56
N VAL A 430 -9.25 20.88 -8.59
CA VAL A 430 -8.78 20.55 -7.23
C VAL A 430 -9.43 21.46 -6.21
N LYS A 431 -9.93 20.84 -5.13
CA LYS A 431 -10.38 21.53 -3.94
C LYS A 431 -9.73 20.84 -2.73
N ALA A 432 -8.61 21.37 -2.24
CA ALA A 432 -7.86 20.75 -1.18
C ALA A 432 -7.30 21.78 -0.21
N TYR A 433 -7.33 21.45 1.08
CA TYR A 433 -6.55 22.18 2.06
C TYR A 433 -5.09 21.74 1.95
N THR A 434 -4.19 22.70 1.87
CA THR A 434 -2.74 22.45 1.82
C THR A 434 -2.00 23.50 2.65
N ASN A 435 -0.69 23.36 2.73
CA ASN A 435 0.17 24.33 3.39
C ASN A 435 0.04 25.71 2.70
N PRO A 436 0.01 26.83 3.46
CA PRO A 436 -0.18 28.17 2.89
C PRO A 436 0.82 28.53 1.77
N ALA A 437 2.10 28.21 1.97
CA ALA A 437 3.13 28.49 0.97
C ALA A 437 2.91 27.66 -0.30
N GLU A 438 2.60 26.37 -0.17
CA GLU A 438 2.33 25.48 -1.28
C GLU A 438 1.09 25.92 -2.08
N ALA A 439 0.00 26.30 -1.40
CA ALA A 439 -1.19 26.83 -2.05
C ALA A 439 -0.88 28.09 -2.88
N GLU A 440 -0.06 28.98 -2.35
CA GLU A 440 0.36 30.20 -3.05
C GLU A 440 1.22 29.86 -4.28
N TRP A 441 2.19 28.95 -4.12
CA TRP A 441 3.08 28.56 -5.22
C TRP A 441 2.31 27.90 -6.35
N ILE A 442 1.43 26.95 -6.05
CA ILE A 442 0.61 26.25 -7.06
C ILE A 442 -0.24 27.26 -7.84
N ARG A 443 -0.95 28.18 -7.16
CA ARG A 443 -1.74 29.23 -7.83
C ARG A 443 -0.89 30.09 -8.77
N LYS A 444 0.28 30.54 -8.28
CA LYS A 444 1.18 31.38 -9.09
C LYS A 444 1.73 30.62 -10.30
N VAL A 445 2.13 29.37 -10.11
CA VAL A 445 2.65 28.54 -11.23
C VAL A 445 1.56 28.31 -12.28
N VAL A 446 0.34 27.94 -11.84
CA VAL A 446 -0.79 27.75 -12.77
C VAL A 446 -1.09 29.05 -13.53
N ASN A 447 -1.19 30.18 -12.86
CA ASN A 447 -1.40 31.48 -13.50
C ASN A 447 -0.29 31.81 -14.53
N ARG A 448 0.96 31.44 -14.24
CA ARG A 448 2.07 31.63 -15.21
C ARG A 448 1.94 30.74 -16.42
N ILE A 449 1.59 29.47 -16.22
CA ILE A 449 1.33 28.55 -17.33
C ILE A 449 0.21 29.12 -18.22
N GLU A 450 -0.88 29.60 -17.63
CA GLU A 450 -2.03 30.16 -18.32
C GLU A 450 -1.71 31.46 -19.08
N ASN A 451 -0.79 32.28 -18.55
CA ASN A 451 -0.36 33.50 -19.21
C ASN A 451 0.54 33.24 -20.43
N TYR A 452 1.23 32.10 -20.49
CA TYR A 452 2.19 31.79 -21.58
C TYR A 452 1.71 30.71 -22.53
N SER A 453 0.57 30.08 -22.26
CA SER A 453 0.03 28.97 -23.05
C SER A 453 -1.50 28.88 -22.96
N GLU A 454 -2.11 28.29 -23.97
CA GLU A 454 -3.54 28.00 -24.04
C GLU A 454 -3.82 26.53 -23.67
N VAL A 455 -5.08 26.18 -23.41
CA VAL A 455 -5.51 24.80 -23.18
C VAL A 455 -5.16 23.97 -24.44
N GLY A 456 -4.51 22.83 -24.25
CA GLY A 456 -4.04 21.98 -25.34
C GLY A 456 -2.63 22.30 -25.85
N ASP A 457 -2.02 23.43 -25.45
CA ASP A 457 -0.63 23.71 -25.78
C ASP A 457 0.34 22.74 -25.06
N PRO A 458 1.49 22.43 -25.68
CA PRO A 458 2.52 21.64 -25.02
C PRO A 458 3.23 22.48 -23.94
N ILE A 459 3.33 21.90 -22.75
CA ILE A 459 4.17 22.39 -21.65
C ILE A 459 5.06 21.27 -21.14
N LEU A 460 6.08 21.58 -20.35
CA LEU A 460 6.92 20.56 -19.72
C LEU A 460 7.05 20.82 -18.22
N ALA A 461 6.71 19.83 -17.39
CA ALA A 461 6.73 19.95 -15.94
C ALA A 461 7.67 18.91 -15.33
N LEU A 462 8.91 19.27 -15.06
CA LEU A 462 10.02 18.40 -14.70
C LEU A 462 10.51 18.61 -13.25
N PRO A 463 11.14 17.58 -12.66
CA PRO A 463 11.16 16.17 -13.11
C PRO A 463 9.92 15.39 -12.65
N LEU A 464 9.15 15.88 -11.66
CA LEU A 464 8.13 15.15 -10.91
C LEU A 464 6.80 15.89 -10.81
N ASN A 465 6.47 16.82 -11.70
CA ASN A 465 5.37 17.76 -11.50
C ASN A 465 4.17 17.55 -12.45
N PRO A 466 3.66 16.32 -12.65
CA PRO A 466 2.57 16.06 -13.60
C PRO A 466 1.24 16.72 -13.21
N ILE A 467 1.10 17.18 -11.96
CA ILE A 467 -0.08 17.91 -11.49
C ILE A 467 -0.38 19.13 -12.36
N PHE A 468 0.64 19.81 -12.91
CA PHE A 468 0.44 21.01 -13.71
C PHE A 468 -0.20 20.73 -15.06
N TYR A 469 0.07 19.58 -15.70
CA TYR A 469 -0.67 19.14 -16.88
C TYR A 469 -2.15 18.96 -16.55
N PHE A 470 -2.42 18.28 -15.43
CA PHE A 470 -3.78 18.01 -14.99
C PHE A 470 -4.54 19.29 -14.64
N LEU A 471 -3.97 20.18 -13.82
CA LEU A 471 -4.66 21.39 -13.35
C LEU A 471 -4.95 22.36 -14.52
N THR A 472 -4.03 22.49 -15.47
CA THR A 472 -4.12 23.50 -16.51
C THR A 472 -4.73 23.00 -17.82
N GLY A 473 -4.84 21.68 -18.00
CA GLY A 473 -5.32 21.07 -19.25
C GLY A 473 -4.36 21.23 -20.41
N ARG A 474 -3.08 21.50 -20.11
CA ARG A 474 -1.98 21.52 -21.09
C ARG A 474 -1.48 20.11 -21.32
N ILE A 475 -0.83 19.88 -22.46
CA ILE A 475 -0.40 18.56 -22.89
C ILE A 475 1.08 18.35 -22.54
N ASN A 476 1.42 17.17 -22.04
CA ASN A 476 2.79 16.71 -21.97
C ASN A 476 3.23 16.26 -23.38
N PRO A 477 4.23 16.88 -24.02
CA PRO A 477 4.68 16.47 -25.34
C PRO A 477 5.50 15.18 -25.36
N THR A 478 5.75 14.56 -24.19
CA THR A 478 6.57 13.37 -24.04
C THR A 478 5.79 12.16 -23.53
N ASP A 479 6.36 10.98 -23.72
CA ASP A 479 5.81 9.74 -23.18
C ASP A 479 5.99 9.63 -21.63
N TYR A 480 6.69 10.56 -20.99
CA TYR A 480 7.07 10.48 -19.58
C TYR A 480 6.44 11.60 -18.76
N ASP A 481 5.50 11.26 -17.89
CA ASP A 481 4.95 12.20 -16.91
C ASP A 481 5.93 12.49 -15.77
N TRP A 482 6.83 11.55 -15.50
CA TRP A 482 7.96 11.67 -14.58
C TRP A 482 9.24 11.27 -15.29
N ILE A 483 10.30 12.01 -15.04
CA ILE A 483 11.66 11.64 -15.45
C ILE A 483 12.46 11.42 -14.17
N LEU A 484 12.65 10.13 -13.82
CA LEU A 484 13.24 9.71 -12.56
C LEU A 484 14.63 9.10 -12.77
N PRO A 485 15.53 9.14 -11.76
CA PRO A 485 16.82 8.47 -11.85
C PRO A 485 16.69 7.00 -12.25
N GLY A 486 17.52 6.56 -13.22
CA GLY A 486 17.52 5.18 -13.72
C GLY A 486 16.32 4.81 -14.62
N MET A 487 15.44 5.74 -14.92
CA MET A 487 14.26 5.51 -15.74
C MET A 487 14.58 5.61 -17.24
N LEU A 488 15.53 6.45 -17.59
CA LEU A 488 15.97 6.70 -18.96
C LEU A 488 17.43 6.28 -19.14
N ASN A 489 17.73 5.66 -20.25
CA ASN A 489 19.07 5.53 -20.78
C ASN A 489 19.33 6.63 -21.84
N GLU A 490 20.52 6.69 -22.41
CA GLU A 490 20.89 7.70 -23.40
C GLU A 490 20.00 7.68 -24.67
N VAL A 491 19.51 6.51 -25.07
CA VAL A 491 18.60 6.37 -26.23
C VAL A 491 17.24 6.97 -25.91
N ASP A 492 16.74 6.71 -24.70
CA ASP A 492 15.47 7.25 -24.21
C ASP A 492 15.55 8.77 -24.06
N GLU A 493 16.65 9.31 -23.53
CA GLU A 493 16.85 10.77 -23.47
C GLU A 493 16.81 11.41 -24.86
N LYS A 494 17.48 10.81 -25.87
CA LYS A 494 17.42 11.28 -27.24
C LYS A 494 16.02 11.23 -27.85
N LYS A 495 15.24 10.16 -27.51
CA LYS A 495 13.82 10.05 -27.89
C LYS A 495 13.00 11.20 -27.30
N VAL A 496 13.14 11.45 -26.00
CA VAL A 496 12.46 12.58 -25.32
C VAL A 496 12.82 13.91 -25.96
N ILE A 497 14.11 14.16 -26.26
CA ILE A 497 14.54 15.38 -26.93
C ILE A 497 13.90 15.50 -28.30
N GLY A 498 13.81 14.41 -29.07
CA GLY A 498 13.12 14.41 -30.39
C GLY A 498 11.64 14.78 -30.26
N GLN A 499 10.95 14.30 -29.21
CA GLN A 499 9.56 14.67 -28.91
C GLN A 499 9.44 16.16 -28.55
N LEU A 500 10.35 16.68 -27.72
CA LEU A 500 10.40 18.10 -27.36
C LEU A 500 10.72 19.02 -28.57
N GLN A 501 11.48 18.53 -29.55
CA GLN A 501 11.74 19.27 -30.79
C GLN A 501 10.54 19.26 -31.75
N ALA A 502 9.81 18.14 -31.79
CA ALA A 502 8.60 18.00 -32.61
C ALA A 502 7.43 18.82 -32.06
N SER A 503 7.33 18.94 -30.73
CA SER A 503 6.30 19.71 -30.04
C SER A 503 6.92 20.56 -28.92
N PRO A 504 7.50 21.71 -29.25
CA PRO A 504 8.26 22.54 -28.32
C PRO A 504 7.37 23.11 -27.21
N PRO A 505 7.70 22.89 -25.93
CA PRO A 505 6.96 23.45 -24.80
C PRO A 505 6.92 24.97 -24.81
N LYS A 506 5.73 25.57 -24.67
CA LYS A 506 5.53 27.02 -24.54
C LYS A 506 6.09 27.55 -23.22
N VAL A 507 6.01 26.75 -22.17
CA VAL A 507 6.53 27.03 -20.83
C VAL A 507 7.01 25.76 -20.18
N ILE A 508 8.10 25.87 -19.42
CA ILE A 508 8.63 24.76 -18.62
C ILE A 508 8.53 25.12 -17.15
N VAL A 509 7.97 24.20 -16.35
CA VAL A 509 7.99 24.24 -14.90
C VAL A 509 9.04 23.23 -14.42
N PHE A 510 10.14 23.74 -13.91
CA PHE A 510 11.30 22.94 -13.54
C PHE A 510 11.59 23.06 -12.04
N VAL A 511 11.85 21.93 -11.39
CA VAL A 511 12.30 21.87 -9.99
C VAL A 511 13.70 21.28 -9.94
N ASP A 512 14.68 22.12 -9.63
CA ASP A 512 16.08 21.72 -9.52
C ASP A 512 16.44 21.35 -8.08
N ILE A 513 15.88 20.24 -7.59
CA ILE A 513 16.22 19.69 -6.28
C ILE A 513 16.75 18.26 -6.42
N PRO A 514 17.67 17.83 -5.54
CA PRO A 514 18.12 16.45 -5.49
C PRO A 514 17.01 15.58 -4.91
N ILE A 515 16.50 14.62 -5.69
CA ILE A 515 15.45 13.70 -5.23
C ILE A 515 15.98 12.88 -4.04
N ASP A 516 15.19 12.74 -2.99
CA ASP A 516 15.57 12.10 -1.72
C ASP A 516 16.85 12.71 -1.07
N GLY A 517 17.17 13.98 -1.37
CA GLY A 517 18.33 14.70 -0.83
C GLY A 517 19.70 14.23 -1.36
N LYS A 518 19.74 13.42 -2.42
CA LYS A 518 20.97 12.88 -3.00
C LYS A 518 21.37 13.63 -4.26
N GLU A 519 22.54 14.24 -4.28
CA GLU A 519 23.02 15.07 -5.40
C GLU A 519 23.11 14.31 -6.73
N ASP A 520 23.47 13.03 -6.72
CA ASP A 520 23.45 12.16 -7.89
C ASP A 520 22.03 11.99 -8.49
N ARG A 521 21.00 12.34 -7.74
CA ARG A 521 19.59 12.34 -8.16
C ARG A 521 19.06 13.72 -8.56
N ARG A 522 19.92 14.64 -8.93
CA ARG A 522 19.55 15.89 -9.58
C ARG A 522 19.44 15.68 -11.10
N LEU A 523 18.46 16.28 -11.77
CA LEU A 523 18.20 16.04 -13.21
C LEU A 523 19.48 16.19 -14.07
N ALA A 524 20.30 17.17 -13.77
CA ALA A 524 21.58 17.39 -14.47
C ALA A 524 22.53 16.18 -14.41
N ASN A 525 22.43 15.34 -13.37
CA ASN A 525 23.32 14.20 -13.16
C ASN A 525 22.76 12.90 -13.76
N TYR A 526 21.44 12.67 -13.69
CA TYR A 526 20.87 11.42 -14.17
C TYR A 526 20.20 11.48 -15.55
N ALA A 527 19.93 12.68 -16.07
CA ALA A 527 19.39 12.90 -17.41
C ALA A 527 20.10 14.11 -18.07
N PRO A 528 21.44 14.04 -18.25
CA PRO A 528 22.24 15.17 -18.66
C PRO A 528 21.92 15.68 -20.06
N LEU A 529 21.50 14.82 -20.98
CA LEU A 529 21.16 15.27 -22.35
C LEU A 529 19.90 16.13 -22.35
N ILE A 530 18.88 15.73 -21.60
CA ILE A 530 17.64 16.50 -21.43
C ILE A 530 17.96 17.82 -20.72
N TYR A 531 18.72 17.81 -19.63
CA TYR A 531 19.11 19.02 -18.92
C TYR A 531 19.84 20.02 -19.84
N ASN A 532 20.83 19.55 -20.60
CA ASN A 532 21.57 20.36 -21.55
C ASN A 532 20.66 20.93 -22.67
N TYR A 533 19.70 20.14 -23.15
CA TYR A 533 18.68 20.62 -24.09
C TYR A 533 17.88 21.79 -23.55
N LEU A 534 17.43 21.68 -22.26
CA LEU A 534 16.69 22.77 -21.61
C LEU A 534 17.54 24.04 -21.48
N VAL A 535 18.75 23.93 -20.96
CA VAL A 535 19.68 25.07 -20.81
C VAL A 535 20.00 25.74 -22.15
N LYS A 536 20.13 24.96 -23.22
CA LYS A 536 20.42 25.47 -24.55
C LYS A 536 19.24 26.24 -25.15
N ASN A 537 18.01 25.74 -25.03
CA ASN A 537 16.86 26.23 -25.79
C ASN A 537 15.89 27.09 -24.96
N TYR A 538 16.00 27.09 -23.65
CA TYR A 538 15.09 27.82 -22.75
C TYR A 538 15.89 28.78 -21.86
N MET A 539 15.25 29.86 -21.44
CA MET A 539 15.83 30.83 -20.52
C MET A 539 15.01 30.91 -19.25
N PHE A 540 15.69 31.10 -18.13
CA PHE A 540 15.07 31.33 -16.82
C PHE A 540 14.29 32.67 -16.85
N LYS A 541 13.04 32.62 -16.40
CA LYS A 541 12.18 33.80 -16.31
C LYS A 541 12.01 34.25 -14.85
N GLU A 542 11.60 33.35 -13.98
CA GLU A 542 11.35 33.65 -12.56
C GLU A 542 11.33 32.39 -11.71
N MET A 543 11.46 32.58 -10.39
CA MET A 543 11.32 31.54 -9.36
C MET A 543 10.02 31.73 -8.60
N ILE A 544 9.22 30.68 -8.43
CA ILE A 544 8.00 30.65 -7.62
C ILE A 544 8.13 29.52 -6.60
N GLY A 545 8.48 29.87 -5.36
CA GLY A 545 8.85 28.85 -4.37
C GLY A 545 10.03 28.00 -4.85
N MET A 546 9.81 26.71 -5.03
CA MET A 546 10.82 25.78 -5.57
C MET A 546 10.76 25.63 -7.11
N PHE A 547 9.79 26.24 -7.79
CA PHE A 547 9.54 26.08 -9.21
C PHE A 547 10.23 27.17 -10.02
N GLN A 548 11.08 26.79 -10.94
CA GLN A 548 11.64 27.66 -11.97
C GLN A 548 10.69 27.67 -13.18
N ILE A 549 10.33 28.86 -13.64
CA ILE A 549 9.60 29.05 -14.90
C ILE A 549 10.63 29.37 -16.00
N LEU A 550 10.66 28.52 -17.03
CA LEU A 550 11.53 28.70 -18.16
C LEU A 550 10.69 28.97 -19.41
N LEU A 551 11.14 29.90 -20.27
CA LEU A 551 10.50 30.24 -21.54
C LEU A 551 11.45 29.94 -22.69
N PRO A 552 10.95 29.67 -23.93
CA PRO A 552 11.80 29.52 -25.10
C PRO A 552 12.71 30.73 -25.28
N LYS A 553 13.96 30.48 -25.68
CA LYS A 553 14.85 31.55 -26.15
C LYS A 553 14.33 32.06 -27.49
N SER A 554 14.23 33.36 -27.65
CA SER A 554 13.88 34.03 -28.91
C SER A 554 14.91 33.77 -30.00
#